data_5c9769ead469a8c9462266a4ae767875
#
_entry.id   5c9769ead469a8c9462266a4ae767875
#
_cell.length_a   1.000
_cell.length_b   1.000
_cell.length_c   1.000
_cell.angle_alpha   90.00
_cell.angle_beta   90.00
_cell.angle_gamma   90.00
#
_symmetry.space_group_name_H-M   'P 1'
#
loop_
_entity.id
_entity.type
_entity.pdbx_description
1 polymer ?
#
loop_
_entity_poly.entity_id
_entity_poly.type
_entity_poly.pdbx_seq_one_letter_code
_entity_poly.pdbx_strand_id
1 'polypeptide(L)'
;GVCAGSCSVGDTHIYSGTSGWVGTVVEKQLVDTSAMIAAIVGADPNSFNYFAEMETAGKCLEWVKDHLCLDEIGIFIEKKKITDRTEKAYTSLYDYMTEVIDSVPAGANGVIFTPWLHGNRCPFEDPNAAGMFFNININTGKSDMLRAVIEGVCYHLRWMLEAQDRKIKTSQTIRFVGGGALSDVTAQILADITGRTIEVVEKPQDVGAVGA
;
A
#
# COMPACT_ATOMS: atom_id res chain seq x y z
N GLY A 1 -11.05 5.30 -9.58
CA GLY A 1 -11.94 6.08 -8.73
C GLY A 1 -13.37 5.54 -8.73
N VAL A 2 -14.11 5.64 -9.85
CA VAL A 2 -15.54 5.32 -9.93
C VAL A 2 -15.85 3.90 -9.46
N CYS A 3 -15.15 2.90 -9.95
CA CYS A 3 -15.37 1.51 -9.54
C CYS A 3 -14.93 1.19 -8.10
N ALA A 4 -14.12 2.06 -7.50
CA ALA A 4 -13.89 2.05 -6.06
C ALA A 4 -15.04 2.73 -5.28
N GLY A 5 -16.05 3.29 -5.98
CA GLY A 5 -17.14 4.05 -5.38
C GLY A 5 -16.78 5.47 -4.99
N SER A 6 -15.63 5.99 -5.47
CA SER A 6 -15.20 7.38 -5.26
C SER A 6 -15.82 8.25 -6.36
N CYS A 7 -17.04 8.73 -6.15
CA CYS A 7 -17.83 9.40 -7.17
C CYS A 7 -18.23 10.83 -6.78
N SER A 8 -18.33 11.11 -5.48
CA SER A 8 -18.76 12.41 -4.95
C SER A 8 -17.56 13.23 -4.49
N VAL A 9 -17.69 14.56 -4.53
CA VAL A 9 -16.66 15.47 -4.03
C VAL A 9 -16.33 15.15 -2.56
N GLY A 10 -15.05 14.99 -2.28
CA GLY A 10 -14.52 14.56 -1.00
C GLY A 10 -14.30 13.06 -0.86
N ASP A 11 -14.89 12.23 -1.74
CA ASP A 11 -14.62 10.77 -1.72
C ASP A 11 -13.14 10.50 -2.01
N THR A 12 -12.54 9.70 -1.14
CA THR A 12 -11.12 9.35 -1.23
C THR A 12 -10.95 7.85 -1.41
N HIS A 13 -10.05 7.47 -2.28
CA HIS A 13 -9.61 6.08 -2.43
C HIS A 13 -8.09 5.95 -2.42
N ILE A 14 -7.63 4.81 -1.95
CA ILE A 14 -6.23 4.40 -1.99
C ILE A 14 -6.12 3.17 -2.89
N TYR A 15 -5.18 3.20 -3.80
CA TYR A 15 -4.77 2.04 -4.57
C TYR A 15 -3.39 1.57 -4.13
N SER A 16 -3.24 0.27 -3.92
CA SER A 16 -1.94 -0.37 -3.68
C SER A 16 -1.82 -1.60 -4.58
N GLY A 17 -1.16 -1.39 -5.70
CA GLY A 17 -0.70 -2.42 -6.63
C GLY A 17 0.81 -2.41 -6.69
N THR A 18 1.40 -2.55 -7.87
CA THR A 18 2.86 -2.37 -8.11
C THR A 18 3.31 -1.00 -7.63
N SER A 19 2.65 0.07 -8.10
CA SER A 19 2.69 1.43 -7.55
C SER A 19 1.53 1.66 -6.58
N GLY A 20 1.46 2.86 -5.98
CA GLY A 20 0.36 3.25 -5.13
C GLY A 20 -0.07 4.68 -5.35
N TRP A 21 -1.30 5.00 -5.01
CA TRP A 21 -1.78 6.38 -5.04
C TRP A 21 -2.92 6.63 -4.06
N VAL A 22 -3.07 7.92 -3.74
CA VAL A 22 -4.23 8.48 -3.04
C VAL A 22 -4.95 9.42 -4.01
N GLY A 23 -6.21 9.17 -4.29
CA GLY A 23 -7.05 9.99 -5.16
C GLY A 23 -8.27 10.49 -4.43
N THR A 24 -8.53 11.80 -4.48
CA THR A 24 -9.71 12.43 -3.88
C THR A 24 -10.46 13.23 -4.93
N VAL A 25 -11.78 13.04 -5.00
CA VAL A 25 -12.64 13.76 -5.94
C VAL A 25 -12.80 15.21 -5.48
N VAL A 26 -12.56 16.15 -6.38
CA VAL A 26 -12.66 17.60 -6.13
C VAL A 26 -13.44 18.31 -7.23
N GLU A 27 -14.04 19.47 -6.91
CA GLU A 27 -14.85 20.27 -7.84
C GLU A 27 -14.01 21.08 -8.83
N LYS A 28 -12.76 21.38 -8.48
CA LYS A 28 -11.92 22.30 -9.24
C LYS A 28 -10.58 21.66 -9.54
N GLN A 29 -10.00 22.08 -10.65
CA GLN A 29 -8.62 21.73 -10.95
C GLN A 29 -7.70 22.41 -9.93
N LEU A 30 -6.93 21.58 -9.22
CA LEU A 30 -5.97 22.01 -8.21
C LEU A 30 -4.58 21.52 -8.59
N VAL A 31 -3.58 22.32 -8.30
CA VAL A 31 -2.17 21.94 -8.44
C VAL A 31 -1.42 22.36 -7.18
N ASP A 32 -0.63 21.45 -6.66
CA ASP A 32 0.32 21.70 -5.58
C ASP A 32 1.72 21.31 -6.07
N THR A 33 2.45 22.29 -6.58
CA THR A 33 3.82 22.09 -7.11
C THR A 33 4.80 21.75 -6.00
N SER A 34 4.53 22.14 -4.76
CA SER A 34 5.42 21.86 -3.63
C SER A 34 5.32 20.41 -3.15
N ALA A 35 4.15 19.77 -3.36
CA ALA A 35 3.91 18.39 -3.01
C ALA A 35 3.79 17.46 -4.24
N MET A 36 3.99 18.00 -5.44
CA MET A 36 3.88 17.25 -6.71
C MET A 36 2.51 16.57 -6.88
N ILE A 37 1.44 17.22 -6.43
CA ILE A 37 0.07 16.75 -6.51
C ILE A 37 -0.72 17.61 -7.48
N ALA A 38 -1.44 16.98 -8.40
CA ALA A 38 -2.29 17.66 -9.36
C ALA A 38 -3.64 16.99 -9.50
N ALA A 39 -4.66 17.80 -9.82
CA ALA A 39 -5.96 17.29 -10.17
C ALA A 39 -6.04 16.99 -11.67
N ILE A 40 -6.39 15.75 -12.00
CA ILE A 40 -6.68 15.29 -13.35
C ILE A 40 -8.19 15.20 -13.56
N VAL A 41 -8.66 15.25 -14.80
CA VAL A 41 -10.09 15.14 -15.12
C VAL A 41 -10.64 13.83 -14.57
N GLY A 42 -11.76 13.91 -13.86
CA GLY A 42 -12.49 12.76 -13.34
C GLY A 42 -13.28 12.01 -14.41
N ALA A 43 -13.95 10.94 -14.01
CA ALA A 43 -14.88 10.23 -14.89
C ALA A 43 -16.14 11.07 -15.19
N ASP A 44 -16.58 11.89 -14.23
CA ASP A 44 -17.53 12.97 -14.49
C ASP A 44 -16.74 14.19 -15.01
N PRO A 45 -17.07 14.72 -16.21
CA PRO A 45 -16.37 15.86 -16.80
C PRO A 45 -16.39 17.14 -15.94
N ASN A 46 -17.31 17.22 -14.98
CA ASN A 46 -17.44 18.36 -14.05
C ASN A 46 -16.65 18.16 -12.74
N SER A 47 -15.96 17.06 -12.60
CA SER A 47 -15.15 16.74 -11.42
C SER A 47 -13.70 16.40 -11.79
N PHE A 48 -12.83 16.48 -10.79
CA PHE A 48 -11.42 16.16 -10.93
C PHE A 48 -11.00 15.18 -9.84
N ASN A 49 -9.95 14.41 -10.09
CA ASN A 49 -9.26 13.62 -9.08
C ASN A 49 -7.95 14.33 -8.69
N TYR A 50 -7.86 14.77 -7.45
CA TYR A 50 -6.65 15.30 -6.86
C TYR A 50 -5.77 14.13 -6.43
N PHE A 51 -4.63 13.96 -7.10
CA PHE A 51 -3.96 12.68 -7.22
C PHE A 51 -2.51 12.76 -6.75
N ALA A 52 -2.18 11.98 -5.74
CA ALA A 52 -0.83 11.80 -5.20
C ALA A 52 -0.36 10.36 -5.49
N GLU A 53 0.84 10.17 -6.01
CA GLU A 53 1.34 8.89 -6.49
C GLU A 53 2.70 8.54 -5.86
N MET A 54 2.90 7.26 -5.55
CA MET A 54 4.17 6.68 -5.17
C MET A 54 4.60 5.60 -6.18
N GLU A 55 5.89 5.53 -6.48
CA GLU A 55 6.43 4.65 -7.52
C GLU A 55 6.33 3.16 -7.13
N THR A 56 6.58 2.83 -5.87
CA THR A 56 6.60 1.45 -5.38
C THR A 56 5.74 1.28 -4.14
N ALA A 57 4.71 0.42 -4.23
CA ALA A 57 3.84 0.02 -3.12
C ALA A 57 3.93 -1.50 -2.91
N GLY A 58 3.05 -2.28 -3.51
CA GLY A 58 3.12 -3.74 -3.45
C GLY A 58 4.39 -4.33 -4.04
N LYS A 59 5.06 -3.58 -4.93
CA LYS A 59 6.39 -3.92 -5.45
C LYS A 59 7.45 -4.05 -4.34
N CYS A 60 7.29 -3.35 -3.23
CA CYS A 60 8.18 -3.49 -2.09
C CYS A 60 8.09 -4.88 -1.44
N LEU A 61 6.88 -5.41 -1.29
CA LEU A 61 6.70 -6.76 -0.75
C LEU A 61 7.16 -7.84 -1.73
N GLU A 62 6.91 -7.63 -3.03
CA GLU A 62 7.43 -8.50 -4.09
C GLU A 62 8.96 -8.52 -4.08
N TRP A 63 9.60 -7.37 -3.95
CA TRP A 63 11.06 -7.27 -3.87
C TRP A 63 11.61 -8.04 -2.65
N VAL A 64 11.00 -7.88 -1.48
CA VAL A 64 11.41 -8.64 -0.28
C VAL A 64 11.23 -10.13 -0.49
N LYS A 65 10.10 -10.55 -1.07
CA LYS A 65 9.85 -11.95 -1.42
C LYS A 65 10.96 -12.51 -2.31
N ASP A 66 11.32 -11.78 -3.35
CA ASP A 66 12.23 -12.27 -4.38
C ASP A 66 13.72 -12.20 -3.96
N HIS A 67 14.08 -11.35 -3.00
CA HIS A 67 15.47 -11.11 -2.62
C HIS A 67 15.82 -11.52 -1.19
N LEU A 68 14.86 -11.52 -0.28
CA LEU A 68 15.10 -11.81 1.14
C LEU A 68 14.39 -13.07 1.63
N CYS A 69 13.40 -13.61 0.89
CA CYS A 69 12.62 -14.79 1.29
C CYS A 69 12.87 -16.00 0.37
N LEU A 70 14.10 -16.16 -0.16
CA LEU A 70 14.43 -17.28 -1.04
C LEU A 70 14.36 -18.63 -0.33
N ASP A 71 14.70 -18.68 0.96
CA ASP A 71 14.63 -19.90 1.76
C ASP A 71 13.18 -20.35 1.96
N GLU A 72 12.29 -19.40 2.24
CA GLU A 72 10.85 -19.66 2.37
C GLU A 72 10.23 -20.12 1.05
N ILE A 73 10.68 -19.58 -0.08
CA ILE A 73 10.27 -20.05 -1.41
C ILE A 73 10.66 -21.50 -1.61
N GLY A 74 11.89 -21.87 -1.25
CA GLY A 74 12.37 -23.26 -1.32
C GLY A 74 11.53 -24.20 -0.44
N ILE A 75 11.32 -23.82 0.82
CA ILE A 75 10.50 -24.58 1.77
C ILE A 75 9.05 -24.69 1.30
N PHE A 76 8.47 -23.61 0.79
CA PHE A 76 7.11 -23.60 0.27
C PHE A 76 6.93 -24.53 -0.91
N ILE A 77 7.89 -24.55 -1.85
CA ILE A 77 7.89 -25.44 -3.01
C ILE A 77 8.06 -26.91 -2.57
N GLU A 78 8.93 -27.17 -1.61
CA GLU A 78 9.14 -28.53 -1.07
C GLU A 78 7.92 -29.00 -0.29
N LYS A 79 7.36 -28.18 0.60
CA LYS A 79 6.13 -28.50 1.32
C LYS A 79 4.97 -28.77 0.38
N LYS A 80 4.81 -27.98 -0.68
CA LYS A 80 3.77 -28.22 -1.70
C LYS A 80 3.94 -29.54 -2.43
N LYS A 81 5.17 -30.10 -2.49
CA LYS A 81 5.47 -31.44 -3.01
C LYS A 81 5.26 -32.55 -1.96
N ILE A 82 5.34 -32.22 -0.67
CA ILE A 82 5.32 -33.18 0.44
C ILE A 82 3.92 -33.28 1.08
N THR A 83 3.03 -32.29 0.90
CA THR A 83 1.73 -32.22 1.59
C THR A 83 0.70 -33.20 1.01
N ASP A 84 0.84 -34.42 1.45
CA ASP A 84 -0.29 -35.36 1.60
C ASP A 84 -0.80 -35.42 3.06
N ARG A 85 -0.41 -34.49 3.95
CA ARG A 85 -0.76 -34.51 5.38
C ARG A 85 -1.00 -33.13 5.99
N THR A 86 -2.27 -32.75 6.15
CA THR A 86 -2.93 -32.08 7.31
C THR A 86 -2.25 -30.89 8.02
N GLU A 87 -1.35 -30.12 7.42
CA GLU A 87 -0.94 -28.83 7.93
C GLU A 87 -1.55 -27.72 7.08
N LYS A 88 -1.81 -26.56 7.70
CA LYS A 88 -2.41 -25.36 7.08
C LYS A 88 -1.76 -25.09 5.70
N ALA A 89 -2.47 -25.45 4.64
CA ALA A 89 -1.95 -25.24 3.28
C ALA A 89 -2.13 -23.76 2.92
N TYR A 90 -1.02 -23.05 2.78
CA TYR A 90 -1.05 -21.71 2.20
C TYR A 90 -1.33 -21.79 0.70
N THR A 91 -2.23 -20.95 0.19
CA THR A 91 -2.55 -20.90 -1.24
C THR A 91 -1.46 -20.17 -2.03
N SER A 92 -0.72 -19.29 -1.36
CA SER A 92 0.40 -18.54 -1.93
C SER A 92 1.47 -18.22 -0.89
N LEU A 93 2.68 -17.84 -1.35
CA LEU A 93 3.72 -17.33 -0.46
C LEU A 93 3.30 -16.00 0.19
N TYR A 94 2.45 -15.20 -0.47
CA TYR A 94 1.91 -13.97 0.10
C TYR A 94 1.01 -14.23 1.30
N ASP A 95 0.22 -15.32 1.30
CA ASP A 95 -0.60 -15.69 2.46
C ASP A 95 0.28 -16.04 3.66
N TYR A 96 1.36 -16.79 3.43
CA TYR A 96 2.35 -17.08 4.47
C TYR A 96 3.00 -15.80 5.00
N MET A 97 3.46 -14.91 4.11
CA MET A 97 4.06 -13.63 4.50
C MET A 97 3.07 -12.77 5.30
N THR A 98 1.78 -12.76 4.93
CA THR A 98 0.72 -12.06 5.65
C THR A 98 0.59 -12.56 7.08
N GLU A 99 0.59 -13.88 7.29
CA GLU A 99 0.54 -14.47 8.64
C GLU A 99 1.79 -14.11 9.47
N VAL A 100 2.97 -14.13 8.86
CA VAL A 100 4.21 -13.70 9.52
C VAL A 100 4.13 -12.22 9.91
N ILE A 101 3.66 -11.36 9.03
CA ILE A 101 3.48 -9.93 9.29
C ILE A 101 2.51 -9.69 10.45
N ASP A 102 1.41 -10.43 10.51
CA ASP A 102 0.39 -10.32 11.56
C ASP A 102 0.94 -10.73 12.93
N SER A 103 1.87 -11.69 12.96
CA SER A 103 2.49 -12.15 14.20
C SER A 103 3.45 -11.14 14.87
N VAL A 104 3.87 -10.10 14.13
CA VAL A 104 4.78 -9.06 14.64
C VAL A 104 3.98 -7.88 15.19
N PRO A 105 4.33 -7.34 16.37
CA PRO A 105 3.61 -6.20 16.93
C PRO A 105 3.71 -4.94 16.05
N ALA A 106 2.73 -4.06 16.16
CA ALA A 106 2.72 -2.77 15.50
C ALA A 106 4.00 -1.99 15.80
N GLY A 107 4.55 -1.31 14.79
CA GLY A 107 5.84 -0.64 14.87
C GLY A 107 7.03 -1.54 14.56
N ALA A 108 6.79 -2.79 14.11
CA ALA A 108 7.84 -3.72 13.64
C ALA A 108 9.07 -3.81 14.57
N ASN A 109 8.85 -3.83 15.89
CA ASN A 109 9.88 -3.78 16.91
C ASN A 109 10.89 -2.62 16.73
N GLY A 110 10.42 -1.48 16.19
CA GLY A 110 11.19 -0.27 15.95
C GLY A 110 11.89 -0.19 14.61
N VAL A 111 11.76 -1.20 13.75
CA VAL A 111 12.32 -1.17 12.40
C VAL A 111 11.43 -0.30 11.50
N ILE A 112 12.04 0.60 10.75
CA ILE A 112 11.36 1.46 9.76
C ILE A 112 11.92 1.15 8.38
N PHE A 113 11.01 1.08 7.40
CA PHE A 113 11.37 0.92 5.99
C PHE A 113 10.89 2.12 5.16
N THR A 114 11.75 2.60 4.26
CA THR A 114 11.38 3.61 3.27
C THR A 114 11.09 2.95 1.92
N PRO A 115 9.87 3.10 1.36
CA PRO A 115 9.43 2.35 0.17
C PRO A 115 9.90 2.99 -1.15
N TRP A 116 11.11 3.52 -1.19
CA TRP A 116 11.63 4.27 -2.33
C TRP A 116 12.58 3.44 -3.20
N LEU A 117 12.20 2.20 -3.51
CA LEU A 117 13.04 1.28 -4.30
C LEU A 117 13.27 1.75 -5.74
N HIS A 118 12.49 2.71 -6.21
CA HIS A 118 12.61 3.28 -7.56
C HIS A 118 12.38 4.81 -7.54
N GLY A 119 13.08 5.49 -6.66
CA GLY A 119 12.85 6.90 -6.42
C GLY A 119 11.58 7.19 -5.61
N ASN A 120 11.33 8.46 -5.40
CA ASN A 120 10.12 8.98 -4.79
C ASN A 120 9.52 10.09 -5.64
N ARG A 121 8.19 10.12 -5.78
CA ARG A 121 7.50 11.09 -6.62
C ARG A 121 6.75 12.13 -5.79
N CYS A 122 5.94 11.67 -4.86
CA CYS A 122 5.04 12.52 -4.10
C CYS A 122 5.07 12.09 -2.62
N PRO A 123 4.93 13.00 -1.66
CA PRO A 123 4.75 14.45 -1.76
C PRO A 123 6.08 15.24 -1.86
N PHE A 124 7.20 14.56 -2.09
CA PHE A 124 8.52 15.13 -2.33
C PHE A 124 9.20 14.32 -3.43
N GLU A 125 9.56 14.99 -4.54
CA GLU A 125 10.18 14.34 -5.69
C GLU A 125 11.68 14.19 -5.50
N ASP A 126 12.16 12.95 -5.54
CA ASP A 126 13.57 12.61 -5.64
C ASP A 126 13.73 11.29 -6.43
N PRO A 127 14.11 11.38 -7.73
CA PRO A 127 14.29 10.19 -8.54
C PRO A 127 15.48 9.32 -8.13
N ASN A 128 16.36 9.82 -7.26
CA ASN A 128 17.52 9.09 -6.74
C ASN A 128 17.29 8.52 -5.34
N ALA A 129 16.12 8.75 -4.73
CA ALA A 129 15.81 8.15 -3.45
C ALA A 129 15.85 6.63 -3.53
N ALA A 130 16.35 5.99 -2.49
CA ALA A 130 16.46 4.54 -2.40
C ALA A 130 15.79 4.01 -1.13
N GLY A 131 15.37 2.74 -1.17
CA GLY A 131 14.82 2.05 -0.02
C GLY A 131 15.87 1.86 1.06
N MET A 132 15.44 1.96 2.32
CA MET A 132 16.29 1.82 3.48
C MET A 132 15.53 1.12 4.61
N PHE A 133 16.23 0.23 5.32
CA PHE A 133 15.82 -0.20 6.66
C PHE A 133 16.60 0.59 7.70
N PHE A 134 15.87 1.19 8.63
CA PHE A 134 16.44 1.96 9.74
C PHE A 134 16.23 1.23 11.06
N ASN A 135 17.16 1.42 12.02
CA ASN A 135 17.11 0.87 13.38
C ASN A 135 17.18 -0.67 13.44
N ILE A 136 17.96 -1.29 12.56
CA ILE A 136 18.29 -2.72 12.65
C ILE A 136 19.29 -2.93 13.79
N ASN A 137 19.02 -3.93 14.63
CA ASN A 137 19.91 -4.36 15.71
C ASN A 137 20.01 -5.89 15.75
N ILE A 138 20.79 -6.43 16.68
CA ILE A 138 21.06 -7.87 16.77
C ILE A 138 19.81 -8.74 17.01
N ASN A 139 18.74 -8.14 17.52
CA ASN A 139 17.47 -8.83 17.80
C ASN A 139 16.47 -8.72 16.61
N THR A 140 16.79 -7.93 15.60
CA THR A 140 15.92 -7.73 14.43
C THR A 140 15.87 -9.00 13.60
N GLY A 141 14.68 -9.57 13.46
CA GLY A 141 14.43 -10.73 12.64
C GLY A 141 13.86 -10.37 11.26
N LYS A 142 13.82 -11.36 10.36
CA LYS A 142 13.21 -11.23 9.03
C LYS A 142 11.72 -10.85 9.12
N SER A 143 11.00 -11.37 10.11
CA SER A 143 9.59 -11.04 10.36
C SER A 143 9.38 -9.56 10.66
N ASP A 144 10.27 -8.95 11.46
CA ASP A 144 10.24 -7.51 11.75
C ASP A 144 10.44 -6.70 10.47
N MET A 145 11.37 -7.13 9.63
CA MET A 145 11.63 -6.49 8.33
C MET A 145 10.43 -6.59 7.39
N LEU A 146 9.77 -7.75 7.33
CA LEU A 146 8.55 -7.94 6.52
C LEU A 146 7.43 -7.00 6.98
N ARG A 147 7.19 -6.92 8.29
CA ARG A 147 6.21 -5.99 8.84
C ARG A 147 6.59 -4.54 8.56
N ALA A 148 7.84 -4.17 8.75
CA ALA A 148 8.34 -2.82 8.48
C ALA A 148 8.10 -2.40 7.02
N VAL A 149 8.21 -3.32 6.05
CA VAL A 149 7.93 -3.03 4.63
C VAL A 149 6.48 -2.62 4.42
N ILE A 150 5.53 -3.36 4.95
CA ILE A 150 4.11 -3.02 4.83
C ILE A 150 3.78 -1.73 5.57
N GLU A 151 4.30 -1.57 6.80
CA GLU A 151 4.13 -0.31 7.56
C GLU A 151 4.75 0.88 6.82
N GLY A 152 5.93 0.72 6.23
CA GLY A 152 6.60 1.77 5.46
C GLY A 152 5.78 2.24 4.25
N VAL A 153 5.16 1.31 3.51
CA VAL A 153 4.21 1.63 2.43
C VAL A 153 3.01 2.38 3.00
N CYS A 154 2.43 1.93 4.10
CA CYS A 154 1.27 2.58 4.72
C CYS A 154 1.62 3.97 5.30
N TYR A 155 2.82 4.16 5.88
CA TYR A 155 3.30 5.49 6.30
C TYR A 155 3.43 6.44 5.13
N HIS A 156 3.90 5.97 3.99
CA HIS A 156 3.99 6.80 2.79
C HIS A 156 2.60 7.18 2.25
N LEU A 157 1.65 6.23 2.22
CA LEU A 157 0.26 6.50 1.86
C LEU A 157 -0.38 7.53 2.81
N ARG A 158 -0.12 7.44 4.12
CA ARG A 158 -0.51 8.45 5.09
C ARG A 158 0.12 9.81 4.79
N TRP A 159 1.40 9.87 4.48
CA TRP A 159 2.08 11.12 4.14
C TRP A 159 1.46 11.81 2.93
N MET A 160 1.11 11.05 1.89
CA MET A 160 0.38 11.58 0.73
C MET A 160 -1.03 12.07 1.11
N LEU A 161 -1.73 11.35 1.97
CA LEU A 161 -3.05 11.74 2.48
C LEU A 161 -2.97 13.06 3.27
N GLU A 162 -1.99 13.18 4.17
CA GLU A 162 -1.73 14.41 4.94
C GLU A 162 -1.33 15.58 4.03
N ALA A 163 -0.62 15.33 2.93
CA ALA A 163 -0.30 16.36 1.95
C ALA A 163 -1.56 16.85 1.21
N GLN A 164 -2.50 15.96 0.90
CA GLN A 164 -3.80 16.35 0.35
C GLN A 164 -4.64 17.14 1.37
N ASP A 165 -4.66 16.72 2.64
CA ASP A 165 -5.43 17.37 3.71
C ASP A 165 -5.01 18.83 3.96
N ARG A 166 -3.84 19.25 3.50
CA ARG A 166 -3.42 20.67 3.55
C ARG A 166 -4.20 21.56 2.58
N LYS A 167 -4.77 21.01 1.54
CA LYS A 167 -5.47 21.74 0.47
C LYS A 167 -6.96 21.44 0.40
N ILE A 168 -7.34 20.21 0.72
CA ILE A 168 -8.70 19.68 0.62
C ILE A 168 -9.01 18.83 1.85
N LYS A 169 -10.31 18.58 2.09
CA LYS A 169 -10.72 17.64 3.12
C LYS A 169 -10.88 16.26 2.49
N THR A 170 -10.04 15.31 2.90
CA THR A 170 -10.17 13.91 2.50
C THR A 170 -11.23 13.18 3.33
N SER A 171 -11.76 12.08 2.80
CA SER A 171 -12.80 11.27 3.45
C SER A 171 -12.31 10.60 4.73
N GLN A 172 -13.17 10.47 5.75
CA GLN A 172 -12.90 9.65 6.93
C GLN A 172 -12.97 8.15 6.61
N THR A 173 -13.83 7.78 5.68
CA THR A 173 -13.89 6.43 5.13
C THR A 173 -13.18 6.42 3.80
N ILE A 174 -12.14 5.60 3.67
CA ILE A 174 -11.30 5.48 2.49
C ILE A 174 -11.52 4.12 1.86
N ARG A 175 -11.78 4.10 0.57
CA ARG A 175 -11.88 2.86 -0.20
C ARG A 175 -10.50 2.37 -0.61
N PHE A 176 -10.21 1.12 -0.27
CA PHE A 176 -8.93 0.49 -0.52
C PHE A 176 -9.05 -0.55 -1.63
N VAL A 177 -8.25 -0.40 -2.67
CA VAL A 177 -8.28 -1.22 -3.89
C VAL A 177 -6.88 -1.62 -4.34
N GLY A 178 -6.80 -2.57 -5.26
CA GLY A 178 -5.55 -3.15 -5.76
C GLY A 178 -5.15 -4.42 -5.03
N GLY A 179 -4.02 -5.00 -5.41
CA GLY A 179 -3.53 -6.26 -4.83
C GLY A 179 -3.24 -6.20 -3.33
N GLY A 180 -2.84 -5.02 -2.81
CA GLY A 180 -2.63 -4.81 -1.38
C GLY A 180 -3.90 -4.96 -0.54
N ALA A 181 -5.06 -4.69 -1.14
CA ALA A 181 -6.36 -4.81 -0.49
C ALA A 181 -6.89 -6.25 -0.38
N LEU A 182 -6.17 -7.24 -0.92
CA LEU A 182 -6.47 -8.67 -0.74
C LEU A 182 -6.10 -9.18 0.66
N SER A 183 -5.27 -8.43 1.38
CA SER A 183 -4.83 -8.78 2.73
C SER A 183 -5.56 -7.94 3.78
N ASP A 184 -6.38 -8.59 4.60
CA ASP A 184 -7.03 -7.94 5.74
C ASP A 184 -6.02 -7.36 6.73
N VAL A 185 -4.87 -8.01 6.89
CA VAL A 185 -3.76 -7.52 7.73
C VAL A 185 -3.22 -6.21 7.19
N THR A 186 -3.01 -6.09 5.87
CA THR A 186 -2.58 -4.83 5.25
C THR A 186 -3.64 -3.73 5.40
N ALA A 187 -4.92 -4.07 5.23
CA ALA A 187 -6.01 -3.12 5.43
C ALA A 187 -6.07 -2.62 6.88
N GLN A 188 -5.87 -3.51 7.87
CA GLN A 188 -5.83 -3.14 9.28
C GLN A 188 -4.62 -2.24 9.59
N ILE A 189 -3.42 -2.59 9.10
CA ILE A 189 -2.23 -1.76 9.27
C ILE A 189 -2.45 -0.36 8.67
N LEU A 190 -3.07 -0.28 7.50
CA LEU A 190 -3.39 0.99 6.85
C LEU A 190 -4.40 1.80 7.69
N ALA A 191 -5.42 1.16 8.26
CA ALA A 191 -6.38 1.80 9.16
C ALA A 191 -5.71 2.35 10.41
N ASP A 192 -4.88 1.56 11.07
CA ASP A 192 -4.15 1.94 12.28
C ASP A 192 -3.21 3.12 12.02
N ILE A 193 -2.46 3.09 10.92
CA ILE A 193 -1.50 4.13 10.57
C ILE A 193 -2.19 5.42 10.15
N THR A 194 -3.25 5.34 9.36
CA THR A 194 -3.95 6.54 8.85
C THR A 194 -4.94 7.13 9.84
N GLY A 195 -5.42 6.34 10.80
CA GLY A 195 -6.53 6.71 11.68
C GLY A 195 -7.85 6.87 10.93
N ARG A 196 -8.00 6.22 9.79
CA ARG A 196 -9.18 6.26 8.93
C ARG A 196 -9.89 4.91 8.92
N THR A 197 -11.18 4.92 8.63
CA THR A 197 -11.93 3.71 8.32
C THR A 197 -11.54 3.25 6.92
N ILE A 198 -11.07 2.01 6.79
CA ILE A 198 -10.71 1.42 5.50
C ILE A 198 -11.81 0.46 5.06
N GLU A 199 -12.39 0.73 3.90
CA GLU A 199 -13.35 -0.15 3.23
C GLU A 199 -12.69 -0.86 2.07
N VAL A 200 -12.61 -2.18 2.12
CA VAL A 200 -12.16 -3.00 1.01
C VAL A 200 -13.35 -3.30 0.11
N VAL A 201 -13.23 -3.00 -1.17
CA VAL A 201 -14.28 -3.29 -2.16
C VAL A 201 -14.26 -4.76 -2.56
N GLU A 202 -15.38 -5.27 -3.05
CA GLU A 202 -15.45 -6.62 -3.61
C GLU A 202 -14.51 -6.72 -4.83
N LYS A 203 -13.70 -7.79 -4.89
CA LYS A 203 -12.68 -8.03 -5.94
C LYS A 203 -11.77 -6.82 -6.18
N PRO A 204 -11.03 -6.37 -5.17
CA PRO A 204 -10.31 -5.11 -5.18
C PRO A 204 -9.21 -5.02 -6.26
N GLN A 205 -8.71 -6.15 -6.74
CA GLN A 205 -7.73 -6.22 -7.83
C GLN A 205 -8.33 -5.99 -9.22
N ASP A 206 -9.64 -6.23 -9.41
CA ASP A 206 -10.31 -6.17 -10.70
C ASP A 206 -10.94 -4.78 -10.96
N VAL A 207 -10.88 -3.88 -10.00
CA VAL A 207 -11.50 -2.54 -10.05
C VAL A 207 -11.04 -1.73 -11.28
N GLY A 208 -9.79 -1.89 -11.70
CA GLY A 208 -9.27 -1.25 -12.90
C GLY A 208 -9.92 -1.75 -14.18
N ALA A 209 -10.14 -3.06 -14.29
CA ALA A 209 -10.75 -3.67 -15.47
C ALA A 209 -12.27 -3.42 -15.55
N VAL A 210 -12.95 -3.37 -14.40
CA VAL A 210 -14.40 -3.07 -14.33
C VAL A 210 -14.69 -1.61 -14.67
N GLY A 211 -13.71 -0.70 -14.46
CA GLY A 211 -13.86 0.75 -14.70
C GLY A 211 -13.45 1.21 -16.10
N ALA A 212 -12.99 0.32 -16.93
CA ALA A 212 -12.63 0.60 -18.31
C ALA A 212 -13.80 0.31 -19.24
#